data_ea15d7248cdbaebc813a4d2ea6d9ef4a
#
_entry.id   ea15d7248cdbaebc813a4d2ea6d9ef4a
#
_cell.length_a   1.000
_cell.length_b   1.000
_cell.length_c   1.000
_cell.angle_alpha   90.00
_cell.angle_beta   90.00
_cell.angle_gamma   90.00
#
_symmetry.space_group_name_H-M   'P 1'
#
loop_
_entity.id
_entity.type
_entity.pdbx_description
1 polymer ?
#
loop_
_entity_poly.entity_id
_entity_poly.type
_entity_poly.pdbx_seq_one_letter_code
_entity_poly.pdbx_strand_id
1 'polypeptide(L)'
;MKTIASTAFVLACLAAGLLPAPVFASAPPALPTLHLDVTGGRIAYDDTGGPGPLVIAIPGMGDVRGEYRHLRPLLEQAGYRVVTMDVRGHGESSAAWDDYSARAIASDALALVGHLDAGPAILLGNSFAAGAALWAALVAPADVKGAVLLGPIVRDLPQPWFVDAAVKIGFAGPWRVWFWTTYWDSLFTARKPIDHEPYREALADNLREPGRMDALRTMVSLSKADTEAILDRTRVPALIVMGSADPDFPDASDEARALAERLDAESFLVDGAGHYPHAEMPDVVGERIVGFLARLR
;
A
#
# COMPACT_ATOMS: atom_id res chain seq x y z
N MET A 1 -1.85 35.87 -69.43
CA MET A 1 -3.28 36.15 -69.20
C MET A 1 -3.65 35.47 -67.87
N LYS A 2 -4.01 36.28 -66.90
CA LYS A 2 -4.20 35.88 -65.49
C LYS A 2 -5.64 35.44 -65.27
N THR A 3 -5.83 34.30 -64.63
CA THR A 3 -7.12 33.84 -64.13
C THR A 3 -7.06 33.77 -62.62
N ILE A 4 -7.94 34.53 -61.98
CA ILE A 4 -8.11 34.68 -60.55
C ILE A 4 -8.99 33.52 -60.08
N ALA A 5 -8.52 32.72 -59.17
CA ALA A 5 -9.33 31.72 -58.48
C ALA A 5 -9.77 32.27 -57.09
N SER A 6 -11.08 32.33 -56.90
CA SER A 6 -11.77 32.78 -55.71
C SER A 6 -11.65 31.75 -54.60
N THR A 7 -11.14 32.18 -53.45
CA THR A 7 -10.99 31.31 -52.26
C THR A 7 -12.23 31.48 -51.38
N ALA A 8 -13.05 30.45 -51.31
CA ALA A 8 -14.15 30.38 -50.36
C ALA A 8 -13.59 29.87 -49.01
N PHE A 9 -13.64 30.71 -47.98
CA PHE A 9 -13.27 30.41 -46.63
C PHE A 9 -14.46 29.73 -45.92
N VAL A 10 -14.37 28.39 -45.71
CA VAL A 10 -15.35 27.67 -44.91
C VAL A 10 -14.91 27.74 -43.47
N LEU A 11 -15.67 28.46 -42.67
CA LEU A 11 -15.53 28.53 -41.20
C LEU A 11 -16.07 27.22 -40.62
N ALA A 12 -15.21 26.25 -40.29
CA ALA A 12 -15.55 25.09 -39.47
C ALA A 12 -15.45 25.49 -37.98
N CYS A 13 -16.59 25.71 -37.34
CA CYS A 13 -16.66 25.79 -35.88
C CYS A 13 -16.31 24.42 -35.28
N LEU A 14 -15.09 24.27 -34.82
CA LEU A 14 -14.68 23.19 -33.91
C LEU A 14 -15.34 23.44 -32.56
N ALA A 15 -16.46 22.79 -32.30
CA ALA A 15 -16.97 22.60 -30.97
C ALA A 15 -16.03 21.63 -30.24
N ALA A 16 -14.98 22.14 -29.62
CA ALA A 16 -14.20 21.40 -28.65
C ALA A 16 -15.12 21.15 -27.44
N GLY A 17 -15.70 19.96 -27.40
CA GLY A 17 -16.37 19.48 -26.21
C GLY A 17 -15.36 19.51 -25.05
N LEU A 18 -15.53 20.42 -24.13
CA LEU A 18 -14.89 20.39 -22.83
C LEU A 18 -15.37 19.10 -22.13
N LEU A 19 -14.57 18.05 -22.18
CA LEU A 19 -14.71 16.93 -21.26
C LEU A 19 -14.57 17.55 -19.85
N PRO A 20 -15.53 17.29 -18.94
CA PRO A 20 -15.38 17.75 -17.58
C PRO A 20 -14.05 17.19 -17.03
N ALA A 21 -13.21 18.07 -16.52
CA ALA A 21 -12.03 17.65 -15.78
C ALA A 21 -12.49 16.65 -14.69
N PRO A 22 -11.74 15.56 -14.44
CA PRO A 22 -12.11 14.65 -13.37
C PRO A 22 -12.19 15.47 -12.08
N VAL A 23 -13.38 15.56 -11.52
CA VAL A 23 -13.59 16.09 -10.18
C VAL A 23 -12.93 15.07 -9.26
N PHE A 24 -11.73 15.34 -8.83
CA PHE A 24 -11.12 14.59 -7.73
C PHE A 24 -12.01 14.82 -6.51
N ALA A 25 -12.81 13.81 -6.18
CA ALA A 25 -13.62 13.85 -4.98
C ALA A 25 -12.69 14.10 -3.80
N SER A 26 -13.06 15.02 -2.92
CA SER A 26 -12.39 15.20 -1.64
C SER A 26 -12.28 13.85 -0.95
N ALA A 27 -11.17 13.61 -0.24
CA ALA A 27 -11.02 12.38 0.55
C ALA A 27 -12.29 12.15 1.37
N PRO A 28 -12.81 10.92 1.43
CA PRO A 28 -14.01 10.64 2.21
C PRO A 28 -13.78 11.00 3.68
N PRO A 29 -14.85 11.30 4.44
CA PRO A 29 -14.72 11.64 5.85
C PRO A 29 -13.98 10.52 6.59
N ALA A 30 -13.14 10.90 7.54
CA ALA A 30 -12.42 9.96 8.39
C ALA A 30 -13.43 9.08 9.15
N LEU A 31 -13.17 7.78 9.16
CA LEU A 31 -13.93 6.85 9.98
C LEU A 31 -13.47 6.96 11.44
N PRO A 32 -14.32 6.57 12.42
CA PRO A 32 -13.90 6.52 13.82
C PRO A 32 -12.80 5.47 14.00
N THR A 33 -11.79 5.83 14.80
CA THR A 33 -10.74 4.87 15.19
C THR A 33 -11.30 3.87 16.17
N LEU A 34 -11.15 2.61 15.84
CA LEU A 34 -11.43 1.45 16.68
C LEU A 34 -10.12 0.82 17.16
N HIS A 35 -10.21 0.03 18.23
CA HIS A 35 -9.01 -0.60 18.80
C HIS A 35 -9.27 -2.05 19.15
N LEU A 36 -8.26 -2.89 18.92
CA LEU A 36 -8.23 -4.29 19.32
C LEU A 36 -7.04 -4.52 20.24
N ASP A 37 -7.29 -5.01 21.44
CA ASP A 37 -6.24 -5.47 22.35
C ASP A 37 -5.72 -6.83 21.85
N VAL A 38 -4.41 -6.91 21.68
CA VAL A 38 -3.69 -8.13 21.26
C VAL A 38 -2.52 -8.38 22.21
N THR A 39 -1.89 -9.55 22.10
CA THR A 39 -0.74 -9.87 22.98
C THR A 39 0.39 -8.85 22.79
N GLY A 40 0.72 -8.15 23.83
CA GLY A 40 1.81 -7.16 23.86
C GLY A 40 1.39 -5.73 23.56
N GLY A 41 0.11 -5.45 23.20
CA GLY A 41 -0.32 -4.09 22.94
C GLY A 41 -1.70 -3.98 22.34
N ARG A 42 -1.93 -2.89 21.63
CA ARG A 42 -3.22 -2.55 21.02
C ARG A 42 -3.03 -2.10 19.58
N ILE A 43 -3.86 -2.62 18.68
CA ILE A 43 -3.92 -2.26 17.27
C ILE A 43 -5.09 -1.32 17.02
N ALA A 44 -4.83 -0.21 16.34
CA ALA A 44 -5.84 0.73 15.88
C ALA A 44 -6.26 0.39 14.45
N TYR A 45 -7.53 0.55 14.15
CA TYR A 45 -8.09 0.31 12.83
C TYR A 45 -9.33 1.16 12.57
N ASP A 46 -9.68 1.32 11.29
CA ASP A 46 -10.96 1.86 10.82
C ASP A 46 -11.74 0.76 10.15
N ASP A 47 -13.07 0.82 10.22
CA ASP A 47 -13.97 -0.17 9.61
C ASP A 47 -15.14 0.52 8.92
N THR A 48 -15.31 0.25 7.63
CA THR A 48 -16.46 0.76 6.87
C THR A 48 -17.77 0.09 7.25
N GLY A 49 -17.71 -1.06 7.93
CA GLY A 49 -18.88 -1.88 8.22
C GLY A 49 -19.49 -2.53 6.99
N GLY A 50 -20.71 -3.03 7.16
CA GLY A 50 -21.51 -3.65 6.09
C GLY A 50 -21.31 -5.17 5.95
N PRO A 51 -22.16 -5.81 5.13
CA PRO A 51 -22.21 -7.27 4.98
C PRO A 51 -21.30 -7.82 3.88
N GLY A 52 -20.52 -6.95 3.21
CA GLY A 52 -19.66 -7.36 2.10
C GLY A 52 -18.49 -8.25 2.53
N PRO A 53 -17.82 -8.94 1.59
CA PRO A 53 -16.61 -9.69 1.89
C PRO A 53 -15.55 -8.79 2.52
N LEU A 54 -14.86 -9.32 3.56
CA LEU A 54 -13.90 -8.56 4.35
C LEU A 54 -12.58 -8.37 3.60
N VAL A 55 -12.13 -7.13 3.55
CA VAL A 55 -10.80 -6.73 3.07
C VAL A 55 -10.09 -6.02 4.22
N ILE A 56 -8.89 -6.51 4.60
CA ILE A 56 -8.03 -5.84 5.57
C ILE A 56 -6.82 -5.28 4.84
N ALA A 57 -6.62 -3.97 4.93
CA ALA A 57 -5.52 -3.26 4.32
C ALA A 57 -4.46 -2.87 5.37
N ILE A 58 -3.22 -3.27 5.10
CA ILE A 58 -2.09 -3.19 6.02
C ILE A 58 -1.03 -2.28 5.37
N PRO A 59 -0.76 -1.09 5.94
CA PRO A 59 0.19 -0.13 5.37
C PRO A 59 1.64 -0.61 5.47
N GLY A 60 2.49 -0.01 4.65
CA GLY A 60 3.92 -0.23 4.68
C GLY A 60 4.58 0.29 5.96
N MET A 61 5.85 -0.06 6.18
CA MET A 61 6.60 0.47 7.31
C MET A 61 6.75 2.00 7.19
N GLY A 62 6.56 2.70 8.30
CA GLY A 62 6.66 4.15 8.33
C GLY A 62 5.48 4.88 7.74
N ASP A 63 4.39 4.17 7.42
CA ASP A 63 3.11 4.73 7.02
C ASP A 63 2.00 4.35 8.01
N VAL A 64 0.80 4.85 7.83
CA VAL A 64 -0.36 4.65 8.69
C VAL A 64 -1.57 4.20 7.86
N ARG A 65 -2.65 3.74 8.51
CA ARG A 65 -3.86 3.23 7.84
C ARG A 65 -4.49 4.18 6.82
N GLY A 66 -4.23 5.49 6.94
CA GLY A 66 -4.61 6.51 5.96
C GLY A 66 -3.93 6.38 4.59
N GLU A 67 -2.93 5.52 4.43
CA GLU A 67 -2.33 5.16 3.14
C GLU A 67 -3.39 4.77 2.11
N TYR A 68 -4.42 4.03 2.56
CA TYR A 68 -5.47 3.49 1.70
C TYR A 68 -6.65 4.44 1.44
N ARG A 69 -6.57 5.71 1.84
CA ARG A 69 -7.67 6.70 1.76
C ARG A 69 -8.24 6.92 0.36
N HIS A 70 -7.44 6.66 -0.69
CA HIS A 70 -7.89 6.77 -2.09
C HIS A 70 -8.39 5.44 -2.67
N LEU A 71 -7.86 4.30 -2.21
CA LEU A 71 -8.28 2.97 -2.67
C LEU A 71 -9.55 2.49 -1.92
N ARG A 72 -9.65 2.77 -0.62
CA ARG A 72 -10.78 2.33 0.23
C ARG A 72 -12.15 2.63 -0.36
N PRO A 73 -12.46 3.87 -0.83
CA PRO A 73 -13.77 4.18 -1.38
C PRO A 73 -14.14 3.37 -2.62
N LEU A 74 -13.17 3.00 -3.44
CA LEU A 74 -13.37 2.20 -4.64
C LEU A 74 -13.78 0.76 -4.28
N LEU A 75 -13.14 0.19 -3.26
CA LEU A 75 -13.49 -1.14 -2.73
C LEU A 75 -14.85 -1.13 -2.04
N GLU A 76 -15.18 -0.09 -1.28
CA GLU A 76 -16.50 0.12 -0.67
C GLU A 76 -17.61 0.18 -1.73
N GLN A 77 -17.42 1.00 -2.78
CA GLN A 77 -18.36 1.10 -3.90
C GLN A 77 -18.55 -0.23 -4.63
N ALA A 78 -17.53 -1.07 -4.67
CA ALA A 78 -17.59 -2.42 -5.21
C ALA A 78 -18.23 -3.44 -4.26
N GLY A 79 -18.71 -3.00 -3.07
CA GLY A 79 -19.47 -3.80 -2.12
C GLY A 79 -18.61 -4.64 -1.17
N TYR A 80 -17.39 -4.23 -0.88
CA TYR A 80 -16.53 -4.85 0.14
C TYR A 80 -16.63 -4.10 1.47
N ARG A 81 -16.53 -4.82 2.58
CA ARG A 81 -16.25 -4.24 3.89
C ARG A 81 -14.74 -4.05 3.99
N VAL A 82 -14.30 -2.81 4.14
CA VAL A 82 -12.89 -2.47 4.15
C VAL A 82 -12.47 -2.03 5.55
N VAL A 83 -11.46 -2.70 6.06
CA VAL A 83 -10.82 -2.38 7.33
C VAL A 83 -9.37 -1.96 7.04
N THR A 84 -8.98 -0.80 7.52
CA THR A 84 -7.59 -0.33 7.40
C THR A 84 -6.98 -0.29 8.79
N MET A 85 -5.81 -0.91 8.99
CA MET A 85 -5.18 -1.01 10.30
C MET A 85 -3.85 -0.25 10.36
N ASP A 86 -3.48 0.27 11.53
CA ASP A 86 -2.13 0.72 11.79
C ASP A 86 -1.26 -0.45 12.26
N VAL A 87 -0.11 -0.63 11.65
CA VAL A 87 0.83 -1.67 12.09
C VAL A 87 1.45 -1.31 13.46
N ARG A 88 2.01 -2.29 14.10
CA ARG A 88 2.80 -2.14 15.35
C ARG A 88 3.76 -0.97 15.24
N GLY A 89 3.79 -0.10 16.25
CA GLY A 89 4.71 1.04 16.28
C GLY A 89 4.26 2.26 15.50
N HIS A 90 3.14 2.23 14.76
CA HIS A 90 2.69 3.30 13.87
C HIS A 90 1.26 3.75 14.19
N GLY A 91 0.90 4.91 13.67
CA GLY A 91 -0.43 5.47 13.79
C GLY A 91 -0.91 5.60 15.22
N GLU A 92 -2.10 5.09 15.52
CA GLU A 92 -2.69 5.05 16.85
C GLU A 92 -2.55 3.65 17.52
N SER A 93 -1.84 2.70 16.89
CA SER A 93 -1.43 1.44 17.51
C SER A 93 -0.36 1.68 18.57
N SER A 94 -0.21 0.77 19.53
CA SER A 94 0.85 0.86 20.55
C SER A 94 2.22 1.04 19.91
N ALA A 95 3.06 1.92 20.49
CA ALA A 95 4.37 2.25 19.93
C ALA A 95 5.44 1.19 20.23
N ALA A 96 5.42 0.60 21.42
CA ALA A 96 6.46 -0.30 21.89
C ALA A 96 6.00 -1.77 21.82
N TRP A 97 6.81 -2.61 21.16
CA TRP A 97 6.59 -4.05 21.01
C TRP A 97 7.93 -4.79 21.06
N ASP A 98 7.89 -6.06 21.42
CA ASP A 98 9.08 -6.93 21.44
C ASP A 98 9.41 -7.43 20.02
N ASP A 99 8.44 -7.48 19.10
CA ASP A 99 8.59 -7.98 17.75
C ASP A 99 7.83 -7.11 16.73
N TYR A 100 8.53 -6.65 15.69
CA TYR A 100 8.00 -5.85 14.58
C TYR A 100 8.07 -6.58 13.24
N SER A 101 8.30 -7.91 13.25
CA SER A 101 8.43 -8.70 12.02
C SER A 101 7.12 -8.76 11.23
N ALA A 102 7.22 -9.08 9.95
CA ALA A 102 6.06 -9.34 9.10
C ALA A 102 5.18 -10.45 9.67
N ARG A 103 5.77 -11.46 10.31
CA ARG A 103 5.04 -12.53 11.00
C ARG A 103 4.25 -12.02 12.21
N ALA A 104 4.80 -11.09 12.97
CA ALA A 104 4.10 -10.49 14.09
C ALA A 104 2.92 -9.63 13.63
N ILE A 105 3.08 -8.84 12.55
CA ILE A 105 2.00 -8.08 11.93
C ILE A 105 0.92 -9.01 11.36
N ALA A 106 1.31 -10.15 10.77
CA ALA A 106 0.35 -11.18 10.34
C ALA A 106 -0.52 -11.70 11.48
N SER A 107 0.07 -11.90 12.67
CA SER A 107 -0.69 -12.31 13.86
C SER A 107 -1.71 -11.26 14.30
N ASP A 108 -1.38 -9.96 14.17
CA ASP A 108 -2.32 -8.87 14.45
C ASP A 108 -3.47 -8.83 13.44
N ALA A 109 -3.15 -8.99 12.16
CA ALA A 109 -4.17 -9.05 11.11
C ALA A 109 -5.12 -10.25 11.30
N LEU A 110 -4.59 -11.42 11.66
CA LEU A 110 -5.41 -12.60 11.96
C LEU A 110 -6.24 -12.42 13.22
N ALA A 111 -5.71 -11.77 14.26
CA ALA A 111 -6.50 -11.41 15.44
C ALA A 111 -7.67 -10.49 15.07
N LEU A 112 -7.44 -9.54 14.16
CA LEU A 112 -8.48 -8.65 13.65
C LEU A 112 -9.53 -9.42 12.81
N VAL A 113 -9.11 -10.37 11.96
CA VAL A 113 -10.04 -11.28 11.23
C VAL A 113 -10.94 -12.01 12.22
N GLY A 114 -10.37 -12.63 13.25
CA GLY A 114 -11.13 -13.35 14.27
C GLY A 114 -12.06 -12.44 15.09
N HIS A 115 -11.60 -11.22 15.42
CA HIS A 115 -12.39 -10.23 16.17
C HIS A 115 -13.62 -9.75 15.38
N LEU A 116 -13.47 -9.53 14.08
CA LEU A 116 -14.53 -9.01 13.23
C LEU A 116 -15.59 -10.05 12.88
N ASP A 117 -15.26 -11.34 13.01
CA ASP A 117 -16.13 -12.50 12.77
C ASP A 117 -16.97 -12.39 11.47
N ALA A 118 -16.30 -11.90 10.40
CA ALA A 118 -16.92 -11.64 9.11
C ALA A 118 -16.54 -12.67 8.02
N GLY A 119 -16.01 -13.82 8.46
CA GLY A 119 -15.50 -14.89 7.59
C GLY A 119 -14.08 -14.62 7.09
N PRO A 120 -13.57 -15.45 6.16
CA PRO A 120 -12.21 -15.30 5.66
C PRO A 120 -11.99 -13.94 4.98
N ALA A 121 -10.86 -13.29 5.29
CA ALA A 121 -10.52 -11.98 4.76
C ALA A 121 -9.65 -12.07 3.49
N ILE A 122 -9.68 -11.02 2.70
CA ILE A 122 -8.67 -10.73 1.70
C ILE A 122 -7.71 -9.71 2.32
N LEU A 123 -6.41 -9.99 2.29
CA LEU A 123 -5.40 -9.12 2.88
C LEU A 123 -4.70 -8.29 1.79
N LEU A 124 -4.72 -6.98 1.94
CA LEU A 124 -3.92 -6.05 1.14
C LEU A 124 -2.70 -5.65 1.97
N GLY A 125 -1.51 -5.83 1.45
CA GLY A 125 -0.27 -5.41 2.12
C GLY A 125 0.62 -4.59 1.19
N ASN A 126 1.01 -3.37 1.62
CA ASN A 126 1.97 -2.58 0.88
C ASN A 126 3.40 -2.85 1.39
N SER A 127 4.36 -2.89 0.49
CA SER A 127 5.78 -2.93 0.83
C SER A 127 6.11 -4.12 1.75
N PHE A 128 6.69 -3.87 2.90
CA PHE A 128 6.98 -4.85 3.96
C PHE A 128 5.74 -5.61 4.45
N ALA A 129 4.57 -4.95 4.48
CA ALA A 129 3.33 -5.57 4.93
C ALA A 129 2.77 -6.62 3.93
N ALA A 130 3.25 -6.64 2.69
CA ALA A 130 2.99 -7.75 1.77
C ALA A 130 3.46 -9.08 2.37
N GLY A 131 4.60 -9.07 3.08
CA GLY A 131 5.08 -10.22 3.85
C GLY A 131 4.12 -10.64 4.95
N ALA A 132 3.45 -9.70 5.62
CA ALA A 132 2.45 -10.03 6.64
C ALA A 132 1.23 -10.75 6.02
N ALA A 133 0.75 -10.30 4.87
CA ALA A 133 -0.34 -10.97 4.15
C ALA A 133 0.04 -12.42 3.77
N LEU A 134 1.27 -12.65 3.31
CA LEU A 134 1.78 -13.98 2.97
C LEU A 134 1.95 -14.88 4.21
N TRP A 135 2.48 -14.35 5.31
CA TRP A 135 2.58 -15.08 6.57
C TRP A 135 1.21 -15.49 7.12
N ALA A 136 0.23 -14.57 7.09
CA ALA A 136 -1.13 -14.87 7.51
C ALA A 136 -1.75 -15.99 6.66
N ALA A 137 -1.62 -15.91 5.34
CA ALA A 137 -2.11 -16.94 4.42
C ALA A 137 -1.45 -18.31 4.64
N LEU A 138 -0.15 -18.34 4.99
CA LEU A 138 0.56 -19.59 5.26
C LEU A 138 0.11 -20.25 6.56
N VAL A 139 -0.04 -19.46 7.63
CA VAL A 139 -0.30 -20.02 8.97
C VAL A 139 -1.79 -20.24 9.25
N ALA A 140 -2.68 -19.51 8.59
CA ALA A 140 -4.13 -19.60 8.73
C ALA A 140 -4.85 -19.58 7.36
N PRO A 141 -4.63 -20.59 6.50
CA PRO A 141 -5.17 -20.60 5.14
C PRO A 141 -6.71 -20.64 5.09
N ALA A 142 -7.38 -21.04 6.18
CA ALA A 142 -8.84 -21.00 6.27
C ALA A 142 -9.38 -19.58 6.51
N ASP A 143 -8.57 -18.69 7.07
CA ASP A 143 -8.95 -17.32 7.43
C ASP A 143 -8.53 -16.28 6.38
N VAL A 144 -7.72 -16.69 5.38
CA VAL A 144 -7.22 -15.81 4.31
C VAL A 144 -7.65 -16.32 2.95
N LYS A 145 -8.60 -15.64 2.33
CA LYS A 145 -9.21 -16.02 1.05
C LYS A 145 -8.39 -15.58 -0.16
N GLY A 146 -7.59 -14.53 -0.02
CA GLY A 146 -6.75 -13.97 -1.07
C GLY A 146 -5.79 -12.92 -0.54
N ALA A 147 -4.77 -12.58 -1.33
CA ALA A 147 -3.80 -11.54 -1.01
C ALA A 147 -3.60 -10.57 -2.18
N VAL A 148 -3.49 -9.27 -1.88
CA VAL A 148 -3.05 -8.24 -2.84
C VAL A 148 -1.76 -7.63 -2.30
N LEU A 149 -0.69 -7.74 -3.05
CA LEU A 149 0.65 -7.33 -2.68
C LEU A 149 1.02 -6.08 -3.47
N LEU A 150 1.10 -4.93 -2.80
CA LEU A 150 1.31 -3.61 -3.40
C LEU A 150 2.78 -3.22 -3.20
N GLY A 151 3.56 -3.08 -4.28
CA GLY A 151 4.99 -2.79 -4.19
C GLY A 151 5.74 -3.71 -3.21
N PRO A 152 5.60 -5.06 -3.29
CA PRO A 152 5.99 -5.97 -2.23
C PRO A 152 7.51 -6.02 -2.00
N ILE A 153 7.96 -5.75 -0.77
CA ILE A 153 9.35 -5.97 -0.32
C ILE A 153 9.36 -7.18 0.63
N VAL A 154 9.48 -8.38 0.07
CA VAL A 154 9.36 -9.66 0.79
C VAL A 154 10.66 -10.47 0.85
N ARG A 155 11.75 -9.90 0.37
CA ARG A 155 13.12 -10.46 0.45
C ARG A 155 14.13 -9.35 0.67
N ASP A 156 15.32 -9.70 1.14
CA ASP A 156 16.41 -8.76 1.23
C ASP A 156 16.94 -8.44 -0.16
N LEU A 157 16.95 -7.17 -0.53
CA LEU A 157 17.51 -6.69 -1.79
C LEU A 157 18.99 -6.37 -1.59
N PRO A 158 19.87 -6.77 -2.52
CA PRO A 158 21.28 -6.37 -2.47
C PRO A 158 21.42 -4.84 -2.47
N GLN A 159 22.05 -4.31 -1.43
CA GLN A 159 22.28 -2.88 -1.30
C GLN A 159 23.78 -2.58 -1.27
N PRO A 160 24.24 -1.50 -1.92
CA PRO A 160 25.61 -1.02 -1.72
C PRO A 160 25.83 -0.63 -0.25
N TRP A 161 27.01 -0.91 0.29
CA TRP A 161 27.38 -0.64 1.69
C TRP A 161 27.13 0.83 2.14
N PHE A 162 27.23 1.78 1.21
CA PHE A 162 27.00 3.20 1.52
C PHE A 162 25.52 3.51 1.77
N VAL A 163 24.58 2.70 1.25
CA VAL A 163 23.13 2.83 1.54
C VAL A 163 22.88 2.47 3.00
N ASP A 164 23.46 1.36 3.49
CA ASP A 164 23.37 1.00 4.92
C ASP A 164 23.95 2.08 5.83
N ALA A 165 25.07 2.68 5.41
CA ALA A 165 25.68 3.79 6.15
C ALA A 165 24.76 5.04 6.13
N ALA A 166 24.17 5.38 4.99
CA ALA A 166 23.23 6.50 4.87
C ALA A 166 21.98 6.30 5.73
N VAL A 167 21.40 5.08 5.72
CA VAL A 167 20.27 4.72 6.58
C VAL A 167 20.64 4.89 8.06
N LYS A 168 21.77 4.34 8.51
CA LYS A 168 22.23 4.48 9.90
C LYS A 168 22.39 5.95 10.31
N ILE A 169 22.99 6.79 9.45
CA ILE A 169 23.15 8.22 9.70
C ILE A 169 21.79 8.93 9.71
N GLY A 170 20.92 8.59 8.74
CA GLY A 170 19.58 9.16 8.63
C GLY A 170 18.74 8.97 9.87
N PHE A 171 18.83 7.80 10.49
CA PHE A 171 18.09 7.49 11.73
C PHE A 171 18.78 7.92 13.03
N ALA A 172 20.04 8.36 12.99
CA ALA A 172 20.84 8.61 14.21
C ALA A 172 20.56 9.96 14.86
N GLY A 173 20.02 10.95 14.16
CA GLY A 173 19.97 12.34 14.62
C GLY A 173 18.57 12.92 14.77
N PRO A 174 18.48 14.22 15.13
CA PRO A 174 17.20 14.92 15.26
C PRO A 174 16.49 15.11 13.91
N TRP A 175 17.18 14.91 12.81
CA TRP A 175 16.67 14.97 11.43
C TRP A 175 15.97 13.69 10.98
N ARG A 176 15.87 12.63 11.82
CA ARG A 176 15.37 11.30 11.45
C ARG A 176 13.97 11.31 10.81
N VAL A 177 13.07 12.17 11.31
CA VAL A 177 11.72 12.31 10.71
C VAL A 177 11.82 12.95 9.34
N TRP A 178 12.59 14.03 9.18
CA TRP A 178 12.82 14.66 7.88
C TRP A 178 13.48 13.70 6.90
N PHE A 179 14.46 12.93 7.33
CA PHE A 179 15.12 11.91 6.50
C PHE A 179 14.11 10.90 5.97
N TRP A 180 13.29 10.34 6.85
CA TRP A 180 12.27 9.37 6.46
C TRP A 180 11.22 9.98 5.54
N THR A 181 10.64 11.12 5.87
CA THR A 181 9.60 11.76 5.04
C THR A 181 10.12 12.24 3.69
N THR A 182 11.42 12.54 3.57
CA THR A 182 12.07 12.84 2.29
C THR A 182 12.22 11.58 1.44
N TYR A 183 12.63 10.47 2.04
CA TYR A 183 12.65 9.18 1.36
C TYR A 183 11.24 8.77 0.94
N TRP A 184 10.27 8.81 1.85
CA TRP A 184 8.87 8.50 1.56
C TRP A 184 8.32 9.34 0.40
N ASP A 185 8.62 10.63 0.38
CA ASP A 185 8.23 11.53 -0.70
C ASP A 185 8.83 11.13 -2.07
N SER A 186 10.02 10.58 -2.08
CA SER A 186 10.71 10.12 -3.31
C SER A 186 10.12 8.83 -3.90
N LEU A 187 9.28 8.12 -3.16
CA LEU A 187 8.64 6.89 -3.59
C LEU A 187 7.48 7.11 -4.59
N PHE A 188 7.03 8.37 -4.74
CA PHE A 188 5.97 8.77 -5.68
C PHE A 188 6.60 9.29 -6.97
N THR A 189 6.56 8.52 -8.04
CA THR A 189 7.24 8.84 -9.31
C THR A 189 6.33 9.35 -10.41
N ALA A 190 5.10 8.86 -10.54
CA ALA A 190 4.17 9.29 -11.57
C ALA A 190 3.45 10.58 -11.18
N ARG A 191 2.73 10.53 -10.08
CA ARG A 191 1.98 11.68 -9.55
C ARG A 191 1.80 11.58 -8.04
N LYS A 192 1.79 12.72 -7.39
CA LYS A 192 1.41 12.82 -5.97
C LYS A 192 -0.09 13.00 -5.84
N PRO A 193 -0.75 12.35 -4.88
CA PRO A 193 -2.15 12.61 -4.55
C PRO A 193 -2.41 14.09 -4.27
N ILE A 194 -3.65 14.56 -4.47
CA ILE A 194 -3.99 15.97 -4.25
C ILE A 194 -3.77 16.44 -2.81
N ASP A 195 -3.87 15.51 -1.87
CA ASP A 195 -3.68 15.71 -0.44
C ASP A 195 -2.31 15.22 0.06
N HIS A 196 -1.33 15.08 -0.84
CA HIS A 196 -0.01 14.53 -0.55
C HIS A 196 0.72 15.30 0.56
N GLU A 197 0.80 16.63 0.46
CA GLU A 197 1.50 17.45 1.46
C GLU A 197 0.81 17.43 2.84
N PRO A 198 -0.51 17.63 2.96
CA PRO A 198 -1.19 17.46 4.25
C PRO A 198 -1.01 16.08 4.85
N TYR A 199 -1.03 15.02 4.03
CA TYR A 199 -0.80 13.65 4.50
C TYR A 199 0.65 13.45 4.98
N ARG A 200 1.64 13.96 4.25
CA ARG A 200 3.06 13.92 4.63
C ARG A 200 3.31 14.65 5.96
N GLU A 201 2.65 15.80 6.17
CA GLU A 201 2.73 16.54 7.44
C GLU A 201 2.15 15.72 8.59
N ALA A 202 0.95 15.15 8.42
CA ALA A 202 0.31 14.30 9.43
C ALA A 202 1.16 13.06 9.75
N LEU A 203 1.77 12.44 8.72
CA LEU A 203 2.72 11.34 8.90
C LEU A 203 3.95 11.76 9.70
N ALA A 204 4.52 12.93 9.38
CA ALA A 204 5.65 13.49 10.11
C ALA A 204 5.31 13.77 11.58
N ASP A 205 4.10 14.25 11.86
CA ASP A 205 3.63 14.50 13.23
C ASP A 205 3.49 13.18 14.00
N ASN A 206 2.91 12.15 13.40
CA ASN A 206 2.85 10.82 14.00
C ASN A 206 4.25 10.27 14.29
N LEU A 207 5.18 10.36 13.35
CA LEU A 207 6.56 9.89 13.53
C LEU A 207 7.34 10.65 14.61
N ARG A 208 6.93 11.87 14.98
CA ARG A 208 7.51 12.62 16.10
C ARG A 208 7.06 12.13 17.47
N GLU A 209 5.97 11.37 17.54
CA GLU A 209 5.51 10.80 18.81
C GLU A 209 6.56 9.86 19.42
N PRO A 210 6.58 9.73 20.76
CA PRO A 210 7.53 8.86 21.44
C PRO A 210 7.45 7.41 20.97
N GLY A 211 8.62 6.84 20.63
CA GLY A 211 8.75 5.44 20.24
C GLY A 211 8.52 5.15 18.75
N ARG A 212 7.81 6.01 17.96
CA ARG A 212 7.48 5.74 16.57
C ARG A 212 8.72 5.57 15.68
N MET A 213 9.65 6.52 15.75
CA MET A 213 10.89 6.43 14.97
C MET A 213 11.81 5.30 15.40
N ASP A 214 11.71 4.83 16.66
CA ASP A 214 12.48 3.68 17.12
C ASP A 214 11.87 2.37 16.62
N ALA A 215 10.54 2.26 16.56
CA ALA A 215 9.82 1.18 15.92
C ALA A 215 10.17 1.09 14.43
N LEU A 216 10.08 2.21 13.71
CA LEU A 216 10.41 2.29 12.29
C LEU A 216 11.87 1.88 12.03
N ARG A 217 12.82 2.40 12.80
CA ARG A 217 14.24 2.02 12.70
C ARG A 217 14.43 0.52 12.89
N THR A 218 13.72 -0.08 13.85
CA THR A 218 13.75 -1.52 14.07
C THR A 218 13.24 -2.26 12.85
N MET A 219 12.06 -1.90 12.29
CA MET A 219 11.51 -2.53 11.09
C MET A 219 12.45 -2.44 9.89
N VAL A 220 13.04 -1.27 9.64
CA VAL A 220 13.99 -1.06 8.53
C VAL A 220 15.21 -1.99 8.66
N SER A 221 15.65 -2.30 9.90
CA SER A 221 16.80 -3.16 10.15
C SER A 221 16.50 -4.65 10.09
N LEU A 222 15.24 -5.07 10.02
CA LEU A 222 14.86 -6.48 9.96
C LEU A 222 15.23 -7.10 8.61
N SER A 223 15.85 -8.27 8.64
CA SER A 223 15.97 -9.12 7.45
C SER A 223 14.61 -9.68 7.04
N LYS A 224 14.38 -9.81 5.75
CA LYS A 224 13.18 -10.42 5.17
C LYS A 224 13.42 -11.86 4.72
N ALA A 225 14.56 -12.45 5.09
CA ALA A 225 14.94 -13.80 4.67
C ALA A 225 13.94 -14.87 5.16
N ASP A 226 13.32 -14.69 6.31
CA ASP A 226 12.27 -15.56 6.82
C ASP A 226 10.99 -15.49 5.94
N THR A 227 10.63 -14.30 5.46
CA THR A 227 9.52 -14.11 4.52
C THR A 227 9.87 -14.66 3.14
N GLU A 228 11.09 -14.46 2.67
CA GLU A 228 11.55 -15.06 1.41
C GLU A 228 11.46 -16.60 1.45
N ALA A 229 11.79 -17.22 2.57
CA ALA A 229 11.76 -18.67 2.75
C ALA A 229 10.36 -19.30 2.69
N ILE A 230 9.29 -18.50 2.81
CA ILE A 230 7.92 -18.99 2.72
C ILE A 230 7.27 -18.80 1.35
N LEU A 231 7.87 -18.04 0.44
CA LEU A 231 7.24 -17.69 -0.85
C LEU A 231 6.80 -18.95 -1.62
N ASP A 232 7.68 -19.94 -1.74
CA ASP A 232 7.39 -21.18 -2.48
C ASP A 232 6.44 -22.15 -1.74
N ARG A 233 6.08 -21.83 -0.49
CA ARG A 233 5.20 -22.62 0.37
C ARG A 233 3.81 -22.01 0.55
N THR A 234 3.68 -20.71 0.32
CA THR A 234 2.41 -20.01 0.44
C THR A 234 1.54 -20.31 -0.76
N ARG A 235 0.33 -20.78 -0.49
CA ARG A 235 -0.67 -21.11 -1.53
C ARG A 235 -1.96 -20.35 -1.22
N VAL A 236 -2.08 -19.20 -1.80
CA VAL A 236 -3.26 -18.32 -1.69
C VAL A 236 -3.43 -17.63 -3.05
N PRO A 237 -4.65 -17.48 -3.58
CA PRO A 237 -4.86 -16.62 -4.74
C PRO A 237 -4.26 -15.23 -4.47
N ALA A 238 -3.30 -14.81 -5.28
CA ALA A 238 -2.61 -13.54 -5.05
C ALA A 238 -2.54 -12.67 -6.31
N LEU A 239 -2.56 -11.36 -6.10
CA LEU A 239 -2.31 -10.34 -7.11
C LEU A 239 -1.15 -9.46 -6.65
N ILE A 240 -0.10 -9.40 -7.44
CA ILE A 240 1.01 -8.46 -7.27
C ILE A 240 0.70 -7.21 -8.09
N VAL A 241 0.74 -6.04 -7.45
CA VAL A 241 0.60 -4.73 -8.11
C VAL A 241 1.90 -3.98 -7.88
N MET A 242 2.63 -3.72 -8.94
CA MET A 242 3.97 -3.10 -8.90
C MET A 242 3.99 -1.85 -9.78
N GLY A 243 4.54 -0.75 -9.27
CA GLY A 243 4.85 0.40 -10.11
C GLY A 243 6.08 0.14 -10.98
N SER A 244 6.01 0.45 -12.29
CA SER A 244 7.12 0.18 -13.20
C SER A 244 8.34 1.07 -12.93
N ALA A 245 8.15 2.18 -12.23
CA ALA A 245 9.20 3.13 -11.85
C ALA A 245 9.44 3.15 -10.33
N ASP A 246 9.15 2.05 -9.64
CA ASP A 246 9.37 1.92 -8.20
C ASP A 246 10.87 2.03 -7.88
N PRO A 247 11.30 3.08 -7.16
CA PRO A 247 12.73 3.38 -6.94
C PRO A 247 13.41 2.40 -5.97
N ASP A 248 12.66 1.58 -5.24
CA ASP A 248 13.22 0.58 -4.33
C ASP A 248 13.80 -0.64 -5.09
N PHE A 249 13.47 -0.78 -6.38
CA PHE A 249 13.93 -1.90 -7.18
C PHE A 249 14.82 -1.46 -8.34
N PRO A 250 15.93 -2.16 -8.60
CA PRO A 250 16.71 -1.94 -9.82
C PRO A 250 15.89 -2.22 -11.10
N ASP A 251 15.01 -3.22 -11.05
CA ASP A 251 14.03 -3.57 -12.08
C ASP A 251 12.75 -4.09 -11.42
N ALA A 252 11.77 -3.22 -11.29
CA ALA A 252 10.48 -3.54 -10.67
C ALA A 252 9.67 -4.58 -11.49
N SER A 253 9.83 -4.60 -12.82
CA SER A 253 9.15 -5.55 -13.69
C SER A 253 9.69 -6.97 -13.52
N ASP A 254 11.02 -7.10 -13.42
CA ASP A 254 11.68 -8.37 -13.16
C ASP A 254 11.34 -8.91 -11.77
N GLU A 255 11.28 -8.02 -10.77
CA GLU A 255 10.86 -8.40 -9.41
C GLU A 255 9.42 -8.90 -9.38
N ALA A 256 8.48 -8.15 -9.98
CA ALA A 256 7.08 -8.55 -10.05
C ALA A 256 6.90 -9.91 -10.72
N ARG A 257 7.62 -10.16 -11.81
CA ARG A 257 7.59 -11.44 -12.53
C ARG A 257 8.15 -12.58 -11.68
N ALA A 258 9.31 -12.39 -11.05
CA ALA A 258 9.94 -13.40 -10.22
C ALA A 258 9.07 -13.77 -9.02
N LEU A 259 8.42 -12.80 -8.38
CA LEU A 259 7.50 -13.06 -7.27
C LEU A 259 6.22 -13.75 -7.75
N ALA A 260 5.68 -13.38 -8.92
CA ALA A 260 4.50 -14.01 -9.49
C ALA A 260 4.76 -15.50 -9.81
N GLU A 261 5.92 -15.83 -10.35
CA GLU A 261 6.32 -17.21 -10.61
C GLU A 261 6.42 -18.03 -9.30
N ARG A 262 7.06 -17.50 -8.25
CA ARG A 262 7.23 -18.18 -6.97
C ARG A 262 5.92 -18.40 -6.22
N LEU A 263 5.01 -17.44 -6.30
CA LEU A 263 3.72 -17.47 -5.60
C LEU A 263 2.59 -18.08 -6.42
N ASP A 264 2.82 -18.43 -7.69
CA ASP A 264 1.76 -18.78 -8.65
C ASP A 264 0.66 -17.70 -8.68
N ALA A 265 1.07 -16.43 -8.75
CA ALA A 265 0.22 -15.27 -8.60
C ALA A 265 0.03 -14.51 -9.91
N GLU A 266 -1.05 -13.74 -10.00
CA GLU A 266 -1.19 -12.73 -11.04
C GLU A 266 -0.29 -11.54 -10.76
N SER A 267 0.23 -10.91 -11.81
CA SER A 267 0.96 -9.64 -11.68
C SER A 267 0.33 -8.54 -12.54
N PHE A 268 0.40 -7.32 -12.04
CA PHE A 268 -0.04 -6.12 -12.73
C PHE A 268 0.99 -5.02 -12.55
N LEU A 269 1.65 -4.66 -13.65
CA LEU A 269 2.61 -3.57 -13.68
C LEU A 269 1.87 -2.26 -14.00
N VAL A 270 2.00 -1.26 -13.13
CA VAL A 270 1.39 0.07 -13.28
C VAL A 270 2.43 1.00 -13.90
N ASP A 271 2.22 1.37 -15.16
CA ASP A 271 3.20 2.14 -15.92
C ASP A 271 3.49 3.52 -15.32
N GLY A 272 4.75 3.82 -15.10
CA GLY A 272 5.26 5.06 -14.53
C GLY A 272 5.04 5.23 -13.01
N ALA A 273 4.19 4.42 -12.36
CA ALA A 273 3.99 4.52 -10.92
C ALA A 273 5.22 4.08 -10.13
N GLY A 274 5.37 4.67 -8.93
CA GLY A 274 6.38 4.30 -7.95
C GLY A 274 5.90 3.24 -6.97
N HIS A 275 6.36 3.37 -5.73
CA HIS A 275 6.15 2.40 -4.66
C HIS A 275 4.70 2.35 -4.11
N TYR A 276 3.93 3.42 -4.35
CA TYR A 276 2.54 3.55 -3.91
C TYR A 276 1.56 3.58 -5.10
N PRO A 277 1.54 2.56 -5.99
CA PRO A 277 0.72 2.62 -7.20
C PRO A 277 -0.78 2.83 -6.91
N HIS A 278 -1.28 2.33 -5.78
CA HIS A 278 -2.65 2.47 -5.31
C HIS A 278 -3.01 3.89 -4.81
N ALA A 279 -1.99 4.69 -4.44
CA ALA A 279 -2.17 6.09 -4.08
C ALA A 279 -1.90 7.03 -5.27
N GLU A 280 -0.96 6.66 -6.14
CA GLU A 280 -0.64 7.43 -7.34
C GLU A 280 -1.71 7.30 -8.43
N MET A 281 -2.23 6.10 -8.64
CA MET A 281 -3.19 5.77 -9.71
C MET A 281 -4.37 4.94 -9.17
N PRO A 282 -5.13 5.45 -8.18
CA PRO A 282 -6.16 4.68 -7.47
C PRO A 282 -7.22 4.12 -8.39
N ASP A 283 -7.63 4.85 -9.44
CA ASP A 283 -8.67 4.39 -10.37
C ASP A 283 -8.21 3.14 -11.14
N VAL A 284 -7.00 3.17 -11.72
CA VAL A 284 -6.42 2.07 -12.49
C VAL A 284 -6.16 0.86 -11.61
N VAL A 285 -5.57 1.09 -10.44
CA VAL A 285 -5.24 0.03 -9.48
C VAL A 285 -6.51 -0.52 -8.84
N GLY A 286 -7.46 0.34 -8.48
CA GLY A 286 -8.74 -0.06 -7.90
C GLY A 286 -9.56 -0.95 -8.83
N GLU A 287 -9.67 -0.59 -10.11
CA GLU A 287 -10.34 -1.43 -11.12
C GLU A 287 -9.70 -2.82 -11.20
N ARG A 288 -8.37 -2.88 -11.25
CA ARG A 288 -7.63 -4.15 -11.32
C ARG A 288 -7.83 -5.00 -10.07
N ILE A 289 -7.75 -4.38 -8.88
CA ILE A 289 -8.00 -5.08 -7.61
C ILE A 289 -9.45 -5.58 -7.55
N VAL A 290 -10.45 -4.74 -7.81
CA VAL A 290 -11.86 -5.13 -7.79
C VAL A 290 -12.12 -6.31 -8.74
N GLY A 291 -11.54 -6.28 -9.94
CA GLY A 291 -11.62 -7.39 -10.90
C GLY A 291 -11.00 -8.69 -10.37
N PHE A 292 -9.89 -8.62 -9.65
CA PHE A 292 -9.29 -9.77 -8.98
C PHE A 292 -10.17 -10.28 -7.83
N LEU A 293 -10.60 -9.40 -6.94
CA LEU A 293 -11.43 -9.74 -5.78
C LEU A 293 -12.77 -10.36 -6.17
N ALA A 294 -13.36 -9.95 -7.30
CA ALA A 294 -14.64 -10.49 -7.78
C ALA A 294 -14.54 -11.99 -8.12
N ARG A 295 -13.37 -12.50 -8.49
CA ARG A 295 -13.14 -13.92 -8.74
C ARG A 295 -12.98 -14.76 -7.48
N LEU A 296 -12.82 -14.12 -6.34
CA LEU A 296 -12.67 -14.76 -5.03
C LEU A 296 -14.01 -14.84 -4.25
N ARG A 297 -15.08 -14.26 -4.78
CA ARG A 297 -16.41 -14.25 -4.12
C ARG A 297 -17.04 -15.63 -3.99
#